data_e9e3d3e979d28e5b74a52d3ff3e04c49
#
_entry.id   e9e3d3e979d28e5b74a52d3ff3e04c49
#
_cell.length_a   1.000
_cell.length_b   1.000
_cell.length_c   1.000
_cell.angle_alpha   90.00
_cell.angle_beta   90.00
_cell.angle_gamma   90.00
#
_symmetry.space_group_name_H-M   'P 1'
#
loop_
_entity.id
_entity.type
_entity.pdbx_description
1 polymer ?
#
loop_
_entity_poly.entity_id
_entity_poly.type
_entity_poly.pdbx_seq_one_letter_code
_entity_poly.pdbx_strand_id
1 'polypeptide(L)'
;KTSRFLHQRNQYVVNQLGYDHLYHLIRVANVLHSDNPDQVVHDLMDEYKLEYGSFYVENVNSELCSRIPTELDMGKVYARLIVDTLLPNEDYIQGLIRIYNDAICQVIDDYTNGAYYEPSYVKARAYKNGEF
;
A
#
# COMPACT_ATOMS: atom_id res chain seq x y z
N LYS A 1 0.39 -6.99 2.82
CA LYS A 1 0.94 -8.13 3.59
C LYS A 1 2.29 -8.57 3.05
N THR A 2 2.41 -8.81 1.75
CA THR A 2 3.67 -9.25 1.13
C THR A 2 4.83 -8.30 1.42
N SER A 3 4.60 -6.99 1.31
CA SER A 3 5.64 -5.99 1.56
C SER A 3 6.15 -6.02 3.00
N ARG A 4 5.26 -6.18 3.99
CA ARG A 4 5.67 -6.27 5.40
C ARG A 4 6.46 -7.56 5.67
N PHE A 5 6.03 -8.66 5.11
CA PHE A 5 6.73 -9.94 5.25
C PHE A 5 8.16 -9.87 4.71
N LEU A 6 8.34 -9.16 3.58
CA LEU A 6 9.64 -9.00 2.91
C LEU A 6 10.47 -7.85 3.46
N HIS A 7 9.94 -7.06 4.41
CA HIS A 7 10.57 -5.80 4.85
C HIS A 7 10.89 -4.88 3.69
N GLN A 8 9.91 -4.74 2.79
CA GLN A 8 9.95 -3.85 1.64
C GLN A 8 8.82 -2.83 1.74
N ARG A 9 8.98 -1.69 1.04
CA ARG A 9 7.89 -0.75 0.88
C ARG A 9 6.84 -1.31 -0.07
N ASN A 10 5.59 -0.89 0.09
CA ASN A 10 4.50 -1.29 -0.81
C ASN A 10 4.83 -0.97 -2.27
N GLN A 11 5.49 0.16 -2.52
CA GLN A 11 5.92 0.56 -3.85
C GLN A 11 6.77 -0.51 -4.55
N TYR A 12 7.67 -1.16 -3.82
CA TYR A 12 8.50 -2.23 -4.39
C TYR A 12 7.64 -3.36 -4.95
N VAL A 13 6.70 -3.87 -4.15
CA VAL A 13 5.82 -4.98 -4.57
C VAL A 13 4.94 -4.54 -5.74
N VAL A 14 4.35 -3.35 -5.66
CA VAL A 14 3.49 -2.79 -6.72
C VAL A 14 4.26 -2.73 -8.05
N ASN A 15 5.50 -2.22 -8.02
CA ASN A 15 6.30 -2.07 -9.24
C ASN A 15 6.82 -3.39 -9.79
N GLN A 16 7.10 -4.37 -8.93
CA GLN A 16 7.54 -5.69 -9.38
C GLN A 16 6.40 -6.45 -10.08
N LEU A 17 5.17 -6.32 -9.59
CA LEU A 17 4.02 -6.97 -10.20
C LEU A 17 3.58 -6.29 -11.50
N GLY A 18 3.47 -4.96 -11.49
CA GLY A 18 3.01 -4.19 -12.64
C GLY A 18 1.51 -4.25 -12.88
N TYR A 19 1.04 -3.53 -13.90
CA TYR A 19 -0.39 -3.33 -14.17
C TYR A 19 -1.16 -4.64 -14.37
N ASP A 20 -0.70 -5.49 -15.27
CA ASP A 20 -1.46 -6.69 -15.66
C ASP A 20 -1.63 -7.67 -14.49
N HIS A 21 -0.58 -7.87 -13.71
CA HIS A 21 -0.61 -8.78 -12.57
C HIS A 21 -1.44 -8.21 -11.42
N LEU A 22 -1.35 -6.90 -11.17
CA LEU A 22 -2.21 -6.24 -10.17
C LEU A 22 -3.68 -6.31 -10.57
N TYR A 23 -3.98 -6.09 -11.83
CA TYR A 23 -5.34 -6.22 -12.36
C TYR A 23 -5.88 -7.63 -12.14
N HIS A 24 -5.08 -8.64 -12.45
CA HIS A 24 -5.47 -10.05 -12.23
C HIS A 24 -5.72 -10.34 -10.76
N LEU A 25 -4.81 -9.93 -9.87
CA LEU A 25 -4.94 -10.18 -8.42
C LEU A 25 -6.21 -9.54 -7.86
N ILE A 26 -6.55 -8.33 -8.27
CA ILE A 26 -7.75 -7.65 -7.79
C ILE A 26 -9.02 -8.35 -8.32
N ARG A 27 -9.01 -8.82 -9.56
CA ARG A 27 -10.15 -9.57 -10.13
C ARG A 27 -10.42 -10.89 -9.42
N VAL A 28 -9.37 -11.55 -8.93
CA VAL A 28 -9.50 -12.84 -8.24
C VAL A 28 -9.41 -12.70 -6.72
N ALA A 29 -9.52 -11.49 -6.18
CA ALA A 29 -9.34 -11.24 -4.76
C ALA A 29 -10.25 -12.08 -3.87
N ASN A 30 -11.51 -12.30 -4.28
CA ASN A 30 -12.44 -13.14 -3.52
C ASN A 30 -12.00 -14.61 -3.47
N VAL A 31 -11.37 -15.10 -4.53
CA VAL A 31 -10.79 -16.45 -4.57
C VAL A 31 -9.56 -16.51 -3.66
N LEU A 32 -8.68 -15.52 -3.75
CA LEU A 32 -7.47 -15.46 -2.94
C LEU A 32 -7.77 -15.32 -1.45
N HIS A 33 -8.88 -14.68 -1.07
CA HIS A 33 -9.29 -14.53 0.32
C HIS A 33 -9.70 -15.88 0.95
N SER A 34 -10.04 -16.88 0.15
CA SER A 34 -10.33 -18.24 0.64
C SER A 34 -9.07 -19.08 0.81
N ASP A 35 -7.93 -18.65 0.26
CA ASP A 35 -6.65 -19.31 0.39
C ASP A 35 -5.93 -18.88 1.67
N ASN A 36 -4.95 -19.68 2.09
CA ASN A 36 -4.08 -19.29 3.19
C ASN A 36 -3.27 -18.04 2.80
N PRO A 37 -3.41 -16.91 3.53
CA PRO A 37 -2.71 -15.68 3.18
C PRO A 37 -1.19 -15.81 3.13
N ASP A 38 -0.60 -16.64 3.98
CA ASP A 38 0.84 -16.85 3.99
C ASP A 38 1.29 -17.61 2.74
N GLN A 39 0.50 -18.55 2.25
CA GLN A 39 0.78 -19.26 1.01
C GLN A 39 0.71 -18.31 -0.19
N VAL A 40 -0.25 -17.40 -0.22
CA VAL A 40 -0.35 -16.38 -1.28
C VAL A 40 0.91 -15.52 -1.30
N VAL A 41 1.40 -15.08 -0.14
CA VAL A 41 2.65 -14.30 -0.04
C VAL A 41 3.83 -15.09 -0.62
N HIS A 42 3.99 -16.35 -0.23
CA HIS A 42 5.09 -17.20 -0.73
C HIS A 42 4.99 -17.44 -2.23
N ASP A 43 3.79 -17.66 -2.76
CA ASP A 43 3.58 -17.84 -4.19
C ASP A 43 3.98 -16.59 -4.98
N LEU A 44 3.64 -15.40 -4.48
CA LEU A 44 4.06 -14.13 -5.09
C LEU A 44 5.57 -13.95 -5.05
N MET A 45 6.21 -14.29 -3.93
CA MET A 45 7.67 -14.21 -3.81
C MET A 45 8.36 -15.07 -4.84
N ASP A 46 7.89 -16.30 -5.03
CA ASP A 46 8.49 -17.26 -5.97
C ASP A 46 8.24 -16.84 -7.42
N GLU A 47 7.02 -16.44 -7.75
CA GLU A 47 6.62 -16.09 -9.11
C GLU A 47 7.35 -14.84 -9.62
N TYR A 48 7.47 -13.80 -8.79
CA TYR A 48 8.07 -12.53 -9.17
C TYR A 48 9.51 -12.36 -8.66
N LYS A 49 10.05 -13.39 -8.01
CA LYS A 49 11.41 -13.38 -7.45
C LYS A 49 11.64 -12.15 -6.58
N LEU A 50 10.69 -11.90 -5.66
CA LEU A 50 10.77 -10.76 -4.76
C LEU A 50 11.89 -10.93 -3.74
N GLU A 51 12.63 -9.86 -3.48
CA GLU A 51 13.77 -9.87 -2.56
C GLU A 51 13.40 -9.28 -1.21
N TYR A 52 14.08 -9.74 -0.16
CA TYR A 52 13.98 -9.15 1.17
C TYR A 52 14.67 -7.79 1.20
N GLY A 53 14.08 -6.85 1.93
CA GLY A 53 14.60 -5.51 2.12
C GLY A 53 14.90 -5.21 3.59
N SER A 54 15.00 -3.91 3.89
CA SER A 54 15.35 -3.42 5.22
C SER A 54 14.34 -2.41 5.78
N PHE A 55 13.16 -2.32 5.20
CA PHE A 55 12.09 -1.46 5.68
C PHE A 55 11.26 -2.18 6.72
N TYR A 56 11.28 -1.69 7.96
CA TYR A 56 10.56 -2.27 9.09
C TYR A 56 9.49 -1.32 9.56
N VAL A 57 8.23 -1.73 9.46
CA VAL A 57 7.09 -0.90 9.92
C VAL A 57 7.12 -0.68 11.43
N GLU A 58 7.78 -1.56 12.18
CA GLU A 58 7.96 -1.47 13.62
C GLU A 58 8.95 -0.37 14.04
N ASN A 59 9.72 0.17 13.12
CA ASN A 59 10.69 1.23 13.40
C ASN A 59 9.99 2.58 13.51
N VAL A 60 9.26 2.77 14.62
CA VAL A 60 8.48 3.96 14.94
C VAL A 60 8.81 4.46 16.33
N ASN A 61 8.53 5.74 16.59
CA ASN A 61 8.61 6.29 17.94
C ASN A 61 7.38 5.83 18.74
N SER A 62 7.60 4.97 19.74
CA SER A 62 6.53 4.38 20.54
C SER A 62 5.75 5.41 21.36
N GLU A 63 6.30 6.58 21.64
CA GLU A 63 5.60 7.68 22.32
C GLU A 63 4.59 8.35 21.40
N LEU A 64 4.86 8.38 20.09
CA LEU A 64 4.00 9.01 19.09
C LEU A 64 3.10 8.02 18.37
N CYS A 65 3.46 6.74 18.35
CA CYS A 65 2.69 5.67 17.73
C CYS A 65 2.56 4.51 18.72
N SER A 66 1.42 4.44 19.43
CA SER A 66 1.16 3.40 20.43
C SER A 66 0.75 2.07 19.80
N ARG A 67 0.32 2.08 18.54
CA ARG A 67 -0.13 0.90 17.82
C ARG A 67 0.16 1.04 16.33
N ILE A 68 0.83 0.03 15.77
CA ILE A 68 1.07 -0.04 14.33
C ILE A 68 -0.22 -0.45 13.63
N PRO A 69 -0.70 0.30 12.61
CA PRO A 69 -1.90 -0.07 11.88
C PRO A 69 -1.74 -1.43 11.21
N THR A 70 -2.83 -2.19 11.15
CA THR A 70 -2.82 -3.49 10.46
C THR A 70 -2.75 -3.32 8.95
N GLU A 71 -2.42 -4.41 8.24
CA GLU A 71 -2.45 -4.40 6.77
C GLU A 71 -3.85 -4.04 6.25
N LEU A 72 -4.90 -4.52 6.92
CA LEU A 72 -6.29 -4.19 6.55
C LEU A 72 -6.58 -2.71 6.73
N ASP A 73 -6.15 -2.12 7.87
CA ASP A 73 -6.32 -0.70 8.12
C ASP A 73 -5.66 0.14 7.03
N MET A 74 -4.42 -0.20 6.68
CA MET A 74 -3.68 0.53 5.65
C MET A 74 -4.23 0.28 4.25
N GLY A 75 -4.73 -0.91 3.98
CA GLY A 75 -5.42 -1.20 2.72
C GLY A 75 -6.63 -0.30 2.51
N LYS A 76 -7.42 -0.06 3.57
CA LYS A 76 -8.58 0.86 3.51
C LYS A 76 -8.14 2.30 3.29
N VAL A 77 -7.07 2.75 3.96
CA VAL A 77 -6.53 4.10 3.79
C VAL A 77 -6.14 4.34 2.33
N TYR A 78 -5.37 3.44 1.75
CA TYR A 78 -4.92 3.58 0.37
C TYR A 78 -6.05 3.44 -0.65
N ALA A 79 -6.96 2.48 -0.45
CA ALA A 79 -8.11 2.32 -1.34
C ALA A 79 -8.93 3.61 -1.43
N ARG A 80 -9.16 4.27 -0.29
CA ARG A 80 -9.89 5.54 -0.27
C ARG A 80 -9.11 6.65 -0.96
N LEU A 81 -7.81 6.76 -0.71
CA LEU A 81 -6.97 7.78 -1.35
C LEU A 81 -6.93 7.59 -2.87
N ILE A 82 -6.83 6.37 -3.35
CA ILE A 82 -6.84 6.06 -4.78
C ILE A 82 -8.16 6.53 -5.41
N VAL A 83 -9.29 6.15 -4.83
CA VAL A 83 -10.62 6.54 -5.34
C VAL A 83 -10.81 8.06 -5.32
N ASP A 84 -10.42 8.72 -4.25
CA ASP A 84 -10.60 10.17 -4.10
C ASP A 84 -9.71 10.99 -5.05
N THR A 85 -8.66 10.39 -5.59
CA THR A 85 -7.67 11.07 -6.45
C THR A 85 -7.65 10.54 -7.88
N LEU A 86 -8.57 9.66 -8.26
CA LEU A 86 -8.64 9.15 -9.63
C LEU A 86 -8.77 10.29 -10.64
N LEU A 87 -7.96 10.21 -11.69
CA LEU A 87 -8.03 11.16 -12.80
C LEU A 87 -9.12 10.76 -13.80
N PRO A 88 -9.65 11.71 -14.61
CA PRO A 88 -10.54 11.36 -15.72
C PRO A 88 -9.85 10.35 -16.65
N ASN A 89 -10.56 9.31 -17.05
CA ASN A 89 -10.06 8.25 -17.92
C ASN A 89 -8.97 7.33 -17.29
N GLU A 90 -8.75 7.45 -16.00
CA GLU A 90 -7.82 6.57 -15.26
C GLU A 90 -8.61 5.44 -14.60
N ASP A 91 -8.18 4.19 -14.78
CA ASP A 91 -8.77 3.09 -14.02
C ASP A 91 -8.14 2.96 -12.64
N TYR A 92 -8.74 2.10 -11.78
CA TYR A 92 -8.30 1.93 -10.41
C TYR A 92 -6.84 1.43 -10.34
N ILE A 93 -6.42 0.53 -11.22
CA ILE A 93 -5.07 -0.03 -11.20
C ILE A 93 -4.03 1.02 -11.58
N GLN A 94 -4.34 1.86 -12.57
CA GLN A 94 -3.48 2.99 -12.93
C GLN A 94 -3.33 3.96 -11.75
N GLY A 95 -4.44 4.27 -11.08
CA GLY A 95 -4.45 5.12 -9.89
C GLY A 95 -3.66 4.50 -8.74
N LEU A 96 -3.79 3.20 -8.52
CA LEU A 96 -3.04 2.47 -7.50
C LEU A 96 -1.54 2.60 -7.74
N ILE A 97 -1.08 2.35 -8.96
CA ILE A 97 0.34 2.44 -9.30
C ILE A 97 0.85 3.88 -9.10
N ARG A 98 0.06 4.87 -9.54
CA ARG A 98 0.41 6.28 -9.39
C ARG A 98 0.56 6.67 -7.92
N ILE A 99 -0.40 6.29 -7.07
CA ILE A 99 -0.38 6.65 -5.64
C ILE A 99 0.79 5.97 -4.94
N TYR A 100 1.01 4.67 -5.15
CA TYR A 100 2.11 3.98 -4.49
C TYR A 100 3.49 4.44 -4.95
N ASN A 101 3.59 5.12 -6.08
CA ASN A 101 4.82 5.74 -6.56
C ASN A 101 4.96 7.22 -6.20
N ASP A 102 3.99 7.80 -5.51
CA ASP A 102 4.04 9.17 -5.05
C ASP A 102 4.74 9.29 -3.69
N ALA A 103 5.38 10.42 -3.46
CA ALA A 103 6.08 10.71 -2.21
C ALA A 103 5.13 10.71 -0.98
N ILE A 104 3.83 10.92 -1.17
CA ILE A 104 2.86 10.89 -0.07
C ILE A 104 2.87 9.54 0.66
N CYS A 105 3.20 8.44 -0.03
CA CYS A 105 3.27 7.13 0.59
C CYS A 105 4.31 7.06 1.69
N GLN A 106 5.43 7.76 1.55
CA GLN A 106 6.47 7.80 2.58
C GLN A 106 5.97 8.52 3.83
N VAL A 107 5.12 9.52 3.67
CA VAL A 107 4.52 10.24 4.80
C VAL A 107 3.44 9.39 5.48
N ILE A 108 2.56 8.78 4.71
CA ILE A 108 1.47 7.94 5.24
C ILE A 108 2.03 6.70 5.92
N ASP A 109 3.05 6.06 5.36
CA ASP A 109 3.66 4.84 5.87
C ASP A 109 4.63 5.08 7.04
N ASP A 110 4.96 6.33 7.33
CA ASP A 110 5.63 6.71 8.56
C ASP A 110 4.60 6.89 9.68
N TYR A 111 4.34 5.83 10.42
CA TYR A 111 3.29 5.82 11.42
C TYR A 111 3.60 6.70 12.64
N THR A 112 4.80 7.24 12.73
CA THR A 112 5.19 8.21 13.76
C THR A 112 4.49 9.55 13.58
N ASN A 113 4.22 9.97 12.33
CA ASN A 113 3.68 11.31 12.06
C ASN A 113 2.14 11.40 12.06
N GLY A 114 1.44 10.28 12.15
CA GLY A 114 -0.03 10.28 12.23
C GLY A 114 -0.77 10.64 10.95
N ALA A 115 -0.09 10.79 9.82
CA ALA A 115 -0.73 11.17 8.56
C ALA A 115 -1.81 10.16 8.13
N TYR A 116 -1.62 8.88 8.43
CA TYR A 116 -2.61 7.85 8.10
C TYR A 116 -3.94 8.00 8.86
N TYR A 117 -3.94 8.68 10.00
CA TYR A 117 -5.15 8.97 10.78
C TYR A 117 -5.95 10.15 10.25
N GLU A 118 -5.37 11.00 9.43
CA GLU A 118 -6.07 12.17 8.93
C GLU A 118 -7.33 11.77 8.15
N PRO A 119 -8.39 12.58 8.20
CA PRO A 119 -9.57 12.33 7.38
C PRO A 119 -9.22 12.18 5.91
N SER A 120 -9.99 11.36 5.19
CA SER A 120 -9.70 11.05 3.79
C SER A 120 -9.58 12.29 2.91
N TYR A 121 -10.44 13.31 3.13
CA TYR A 121 -10.38 14.54 2.35
C TYR A 121 -9.10 15.35 2.59
N VAL A 122 -8.53 15.26 3.79
CA VAL A 122 -7.25 15.93 4.11
C VAL A 122 -6.12 15.28 3.34
N LYS A 123 -6.06 13.95 3.32
CA LYS A 123 -5.05 13.22 2.56
C LYS A 123 -5.15 13.48 1.05
N ALA A 124 -6.37 13.46 0.51
CA ALA A 124 -6.60 13.74 -0.89
C ALA A 124 -6.18 15.15 -1.28
N ARG A 125 -6.51 16.14 -0.44
CA ARG A 125 -6.10 17.52 -0.66
C ARG A 125 -4.59 17.69 -0.59
N ALA A 126 -3.94 17.08 0.40
CA ALA A 126 -2.48 17.12 0.53
C ALA A 126 -1.80 16.53 -0.71
N TYR A 127 -2.31 15.41 -1.21
CA TYR A 127 -1.81 14.81 -2.45
C TYR A 127 -1.96 15.75 -3.63
N LYS A 128 -3.17 16.33 -3.84
CA LYS A 128 -3.44 17.21 -4.98
C LYS A 128 -2.61 18.48 -4.97
N ASN A 129 -2.29 19.00 -3.79
CA ASN A 129 -1.50 20.20 -3.62
C ASN A 129 0.01 19.93 -3.53
N GLY A 130 0.41 18.68 -3.37
CA GLY A 130 1.80 18.31 -3.16
C GLY A 130 2.37 18.81 -1.83
N GLU A 131 1.52 19.02 -0.84
CA GLU A 131 1.89 19.60 0.47
C GLU A 131 1.58 18.61 1.59
N PHE A 132 2.59 17.89 2.02
CA PHE A 132 2.46 16.90 3.09
C PHE A 132 3.74 16.75 3.92
#